data_de951e884b995f682c067976f61a2e9a
#
_entry.id   de951e884b995f682c067976f61a2e9a
#
_cell.length_a   1.000
_cell.length_b   1.000
_cell.length_c   1.000
_cell.angle_alpha   90.00
_cell.angle_beta   90.00
_cell.angle_gamma   90.00
#
_symmetry.space_group_name_H-M   'P 1'
#
loop_
_entity.id
_entity.type
_entity.pdbx_description
1 polymer ?
#
loop_
_entity_poly.entity_id
_entity_poly.type
_entity_poly.pdbx_seq_one_letter_code
_entity_poly.pdbx_strand_id
1 'polypeptide(L)'
;MIETLCQSDEHLQAYLNKLQEAQTMVMMIMAVWGLIRRVAVRLLEEELSYRAHQPQCWPRCAKCGHILRSKGFKKRQLRTLFGTIRWKRRVGYCPQGCRGSSQALLDERLGLRAYQRTSDELRRLGCALVVFVPFETAVLLLRQMTGITRCADTLWKWTQEVGGQMMDQVNRDLKLLEQGAFPEPEAVAAGLEQSPLIIGADGVMVPFRPQPNSPKGKTQWREVKVGILARLKQGLTKTGQKTSCLAQRRLVAVLGSIDQFKPYLKLEAFRQGVAQCRQVVWLSDGGRGFWRLFRQLLKPLGVMGILDFYHGAQNISKAAKHWLDGRTCQCRRWFEALRHQLRHGAEQEVICEYLLKIPW
;
A
#
# COMPACT_ATOMS: atom_id res chain seq x y z
N MET A 1 6.86 9.15 -39.95
CA MET A 1 7.52 8.59 -38.74
C MET A 1 6.87 7.27 -38.26
N ILE A 2 5.56 7.23 -37.96
CA ILE A 2 4.88 5.98 -37.58
C ILE A 2 4.89 4.94 -38.71
N GLU A 3 4.60 5.33 -39.94
CA GLU A 3 4.64 4.46 -41.12
C GLU A 3 6.05 3.88 -41.36
N THR A 4 7.10 4.70 -41.21
CA THR A 4 8.49 4.26 -41.37
C THR A 4 8.89 3.28 -40.26
N LEU A 5 8.43 3.52 -39.02
CA LEU A 5 8.62 2.59 -37.91
C LEU A 5 7.88 1.26 -38.12
N CYS A 6 6.67 1.32 -38.70
CA CYS A 6 5.87 0.13 -38.98
C CYS A 6 6.47 -0.74 -40.09
N GLN A 7 7.11 -0.14 -41.10
CA GLN A 7 7.76 -0.88 -42.17
C GLN A 7 9.03 -1.61 -41.74
N SER A 8 9.68 -1.15 -40.68
CA SER A 8 10.95 -1.73 -40.17
C SER A 8 10.81 -2.74 -39.01
N ASP A 9 9.60 -2.95 -38.48
CA ASP A 9 9.39 -3.81 -37.33
C ASP A 9 8.25 -4.82 -37.56
N GLU A 10 8.61 -6.07 -37.83
CA GLU A 10 7.68 -7.18 -38.06
C GLU A 10 6.59 -7.34 -37.00
N HIS A 11 6.92 -7.01 -35.73
CA HIS A 11 5.95 -7.07 -34.63
C HIS A 11 4.91 -5.95 -34.72
N LEU A 12 5.29 -4.74 -35.16
CA LEU A 12 4.34 -3.66 -35.40
C LEU A 12 3.39 -4.03 -36.52
N GLN A 13 3.93 -4.56 -37.60
CA GLN A 13 3.12 -5.04 -38.73
C GLN A 13 2.13 -6.13 -38.31
N ALA A 14 2.56 -7.07 -37.49
CA ALA A 14 1.69 -8.12 -36.95
C ALA A 14 0.52 -7.58 -36.12
N TYR A 15 0.72 -6.49 -35.36
CA TYR A 15 -0.38 -5.85 -34.62
C TYR A 15 -1.32 -5.05 -35.54
N LEU A 16 -0.81 -4.42 -36.60
CA LEU A 16 -1.63 -3.76 -37.61
C LEU A 16 -2.52 -4.77 -38.35
N ASN A 17 -1.96 -5.91 -38.77
CA ASN A 17 -2.72 -6.98 -39.38
C ASN A 17 -3.84 -7.49 -38.44
N LYS A 18 -3.50 -7.74 -37.14
CA LYS A 18 -4.51 -8.11 -36.14
C LYS A 18 -5.61 -7.07 -35.96
N LEU A 19 -5.29 -5.79 -36.10
CA LEU A 19 -6.28 -4.71 -36.03
C LEU A 19 -7.22 -4.72 -37.27
N GLN A 20 -6.66 -4.94 -38.46
CA GLN A 20 -7.42 -5.04 -39.70
C GLN A 20 -8.33 -6.27 -39.74
N GLU A 21 -7.86 -7.41 -39.21
CA GLU A 21 -8.59 -8.67 -39.17
C GLU A 21 -9.57 -8.77 -37.98
N ALA A 22 -9.59 -7.76 -37.09
CA ALA A 22 -10.38 -7.80 -35.88
C ALA A 22 -11.90 -7.72 -36.17
N GLN A 23 -12.64 -8.75 -35.81
CA GLN A 23 -14.10 -8.82 -35.99
C GLN A 23 -14.90 -8.24 -34.82
N THR A 24 -14.27 -7.99 -33.68
CA THR A 24 -14.93 -7.47 -32.49
C THR A 24 -14.19 -6.29 -31.90
N MET A 25 -14.92 -5.41 -31.20
CA MET A 25 -14.32 -4.25 -30.50
C MET A 25 -13.23 -4.69 -29.53
N VAL A 26 -13.42 -5.81 -28.82
CA VAL A 26 -12.40 -6.36 -27.89
C VAL A 26 -11.11 -6.71 -28.63
N MET A 27 -11.20 -7.38 -29.78
CA MET A 27 -10.03 -7.70 -30.61
C MET A 27 -9.32 -6.44 -31.10
N MET A 28 -10.08 -5.43 -31.54
CA MET A 28 -9.54 -4.13 -31.96
C MET A 28 -8.78 -3.44 -30.80
N ILE A 29 -9.39 -3.36 -29.61
CA ILE A 29 -8.77 -2.76 -28.43
C ILE A 29 -7.47 -3.49 -28.07
N MET A 30 -7.48 -4.82 -28.06
CA MET A 30 -6.29 -5.63 -27.74
C MET A 30 -5.17 -5.48 -28.76
N ALA A 31 -5.51 -5.37 -30.06
CA ALA A 31 -4.54 -5.12 -31.11
C ALA A 31 -3.89 -3.72 -30.95
N VAL A 32 -4.71 -2.68 -30.74
CA VAL A 32 -4.24 -1.31 -30.48
C VAL A 32 -3.37 -1.26 -29.21
N TRP A 33 -3.79 -1.92 -28.14
CA TRP A 33 -2.99 -2.00 -26.90
C TRP A 33 -1.62 -2.62 -27.13
N GLY A 34 -1.56 -3.72 -27.90
CA GLY A 34 -0.31 -4.37 -28.29
C GLY A 34 0.58 -3.46 -29.14
N LEU A 35 -0.03 -2.76 -30.12
CA LEU A 35 0.65 -1.80 -30.99
C LEU A 35 1.28 -0.65 -30.19
N ILE A 36 0.51 -0.01 -29.30
CA ILE A 36 0.99 1.12 -28.48
C ILE A 36 2.19 0.68 -27.62
N ARG A 37 2.10 -0.48 -26.97
CA ARG A 37 3.20 -1.00 -26.18
C ARG A 37 4.46 -1.25 -27.01
N ARG A 38 4.30 -1.80 -28.22
CA ARG A 38 5.43 -2.05 -29.12
C ARG A 38 6.08 -0.76 -29.59
N VAL A 39 5.28 0.23 -29.96
CA VAL A 39 5.78 1.58 -30.30
C VAL A 39 6.54 2.19 -29.14
N ALA A 40 6.01 2.11 -27.92
CA ALA A 40 6.68 2.62 -26.72
C ALA A 40 8.05 1.93 -26.48
N VAL A 41 8.13 0.60 -26.67
CA VAL A 41 9.40 -0.13 -26.58
C VAL A 41 10.39 0.39 -27.62
N ARG A 42 9.98 0.54 -28.88
CA ARG A 42 10.86 1.03 -29.97
C ARG A 42 11.37 2.43 -29.70
N LEU A 43 10.48 3.36 -29.31
CA LEU A 43 10.88 4.72 -28.99
C LEU A 43 11.91 4.76 -27.85
N LEU A 44 11.73 3.95 -26.80
CA LEU A 44 12.71 3.85 -25.73
C LEU A 44 14.04 3.25 -26.19
N GLU A 45 14.01 2.21 -27.02
CA GLU A 45 15.23 1.57 -27.54
C GLU A 45 16.01 2.53 -28.43
N GLU A 46 15.33 3.30 -29.28
CA GLU A 46 15.92 4.31 -30.16
C GLU A 46 16.52 5.47 -29.37
N GLU A 47 15.80 6.04 -28.42
CA GLU A 47 16.29 7.13 -27.58
C GLU A 47 17.47 6.68 -26.72
N LEU A 48 17.42 5.49 -26.12
CA LEU A 48 18.55 4.93 -25.36
C LEU A 48 19.77 4.67 -26.25
N SER A 49 19.54 4.22 -27.49
CA SER A 49 20.63 4.02 -28.46
C SER A 49 21.23 5.36 -28.88
N TYR A 50 20.42 6.37 -29.13
CA TYR A 50 20.88 7.72 -29.45
C TYR A 50 21.75 8.28 -28.32
N ARG A 51 21.26 8.24 -27.07
CA ARG A 51 22.02 8.70 -25.89
C ARG A 51 23.32 7.92 -25.67
N ALA A 52 23.32 6.62 -25.98
CA ALA A 52 24.51 5.76 -25.83
C ALA A 52 25.62 6.12 -26.81
N HIS A 53 25.29 6.71 -27.98
CA HIS A 53 26.25 7.14 -29.00
C HIS A 53 26.80 8.55 -28.74
N GLN A 54 26.17 9.34 -27.87
CA GLN A 54 26.68 10.65 -27.53
C GLN A 54 28.08 10.58 -26.92
N PRO A 55 28.94 11.58 -27.16
CA PRO A 55 30.25 11.68 -26.55
C PRO A 55 30.17 11.60 -25.01
N GLN A 56 31.09 10.89 -24.40
CA GLN A 56 31.12 10.68 -22.94
C GLN A 56 32.50 11.07 -22.39
N CYS A 57 32.51 11.94 -21.38
CA CYS A 57 33.69 12.20 -20.58
C CYS A 57 33.82 11.13 -19.50
N TRP A 58 34.89 10.35 -19.54
CA TRP A 58 35.11 9.29 -18.57
C TRP A 58 35.67 9.88 -17.27
N PRO A 59 35.09 9.48 -16.12
CA PRO A 59 35.59 9.89 -14.83
C PRO A 59 36.91 9.21 -14.46
N ARG A 60 37.52 9.68 -13.38
CA ARG A 60 38.69 9.05 -12.78
C ARG A 60 38.30 7.81 -11.98
N CYS A 61 39.15 6.80 -12.03
CA CYS A 61 39.02 5.60 -11.20
C CYS A 61 39.13 6.00 -9.71
N ALA A 62 38.14 5.65 -8.89
CA ALA A 62 38.14 5.94 -7.47
C ALA A 62 39.31 5.28 -6.68
N LYS A 63 39.94 4.25 -7.25
CA LYS A 63 41.06 3.52 -6.59
C LYS A 63 42.44 4.04 -6.93
N CYS A 64 42.68 4.43 -8.17
CA CYS A 64 44.02 4.82 -8.62
C CYS A 64 44.10 6.17 -9.33
N GLY A 65 43.01 6.89 -9.45
CA GLY A 65 42.97 8.24 -10.04
C GLY A 65 43.08 8.30 -11.57
N HIS A 66 43.40 7.18 -12.27
CA HIS A 66 43.53 7.16 -13.73
C HIS A 66 42.17 7.36 -14.39
N ILE A 67 42.13 8.07 -15.52
CA ILE A 67 40.92 8.24 -16.31
C ILE A 67 40.46 6.87 -16.86
N LEU A 68 39.21 6.56 -16.70
CA LEU A 68 38.60 5.34 -17.26
C LEU A 68 38.66 5.37 -18.78
N ARG A 69 38.78 4.19 -19.41
CA ARG A 69 38.77 4.02 -20.86
C ARG A 69 37.54 3.22 -21.29
N SER A 70 37.02 3.48 -22.48
CA SER A 70 35.91 2.72 -23.04
C SER A 70 36.30 1.29 -23.36
N LYS A 71 35.54 0.30 -22.85
CA LYS A 71 35.61 -1.13 -23.23
C LYS A 71 34.68 -1.46 -24.41
N GLY A 72 34.15 -0.44 -25.10
CA GLY A 72 33.15 -0.60 -26.17
C GLY A 72 31.71 -0.78 -25.67
N PHE A 73 30.85 -1.11 -26.62
CA PHE A 73 29.41 -1.27 -26.37
C PHE A 73 29.07 -2.63 -25.77
N LYS A 74 28.26 -2.65 -24.73
CA LYS A 74 27.76 -3.86 -24.09
C LYS A 74 26.23 -3.86 -24.10
N LYS A 75 25.63 -5.01 -24.40
CA LYS A 75 24.16 -5.20 -24.39
C LYS A 75 23.60 -4.98 -22.99
N ARG A 76 22.45 -4.35 -22.93
CA ARG A 76 21.62 -4.16 -21.74
C ARG A 76 20.17 -4.50 -22.10
N GLN A 77 19.44 -5.03 -21.13
CA GLN A 77 18.00 -5.18 -21.24
C GLN A 77 17.33 -4.83 -19.91
N LEU A 78 16.14 -4.27 -20.02
CA LEU A 78 15.31 -3.89 -18.87
C LEU A 78 13.86 -4.23 -19.18
N ARG A 79 13.16 -4.85 -18.24
CA ARG A 79 11.72 -5.07 -18.32
C ARG A 79 11.01 -3.87 -17.74
N THR A 80 10.11 -3.30 -18.49
CA THR A 80 9.37 -2.07 -18.16
C THR A 80 7.87 -2.31 -18.22
N LEU A 81 7.07 -1.31 -17.92
CA LEU A 81 5.61 -1.35 -18.07
C LEU A 81 5.14 -1.63 -19.51
N PHE A 82 5.95 -1.26 -20.50
CA PHE A 82 5.58 -1.43 -21.93
C PHE A 82 6.07 -2.76 -22.50
N GLY A 83 7.02 -3.40 -21.86
CA GLY A 83 7.67 -4.61 -22.35
C GLY A 83 9.15 -4.65 -22.02
N THR A 84 9.88 -5.55 -22.68
CA THR A 84 11.33 -5.64 -22.53
C THR A 84 12.02 -4.76 -23.55
N ILE A 85 12.79 -3.77 -23.09
CA ILE A 85 13.64 -2.90 -23.90
C ILE A 85 15.06 -3.43 -23.94
N ARG A 86 15.74 -3.28 -25.08
CA ARG A 86 17.12 -3.75 -25.30
C ARG A 86 17.90 -2.65 -25.99
N TRP A 87 19.09 -2.34 -25.44
CA TRP A 87 19.99 -1.37 -26.06
C TRP A 87 21.43 -1.75 -25.80
N LYS A 88 22.36 -1.08 -26.48
CA LYS A 88 23.79 -1.16 -26.23
C LYS A 88 24.24 0.15 -25.59
N ARG A 89 25.12 0.09 -24.59
CA ARG A 89 25.73 1.27 -23.98
C ARG A 89 27.23 1.05 -23.76
N ARG A 90 27.98 2.14 -23.72
CA ARG A 90 29.41 2.07 -23.46
C ARG A 90 29.68 1.75 -21.99
N VAL A 91 30.72 0.94 -21.74
CA VAL A 91 31.16 0.59 -20.41
C VAL A 91 32.62 1.02 -20.26
N GLY A 92 32.92 1.79 -19.24
CA GLY A 92 34.29 2.18 -18.87
C GLY A 92 34.99 1.12 -18.04
N TYR A 93 36.32 1.09 -18.12
CA TYR A 93 37.18 0.26 -17.28
C TYR A 93 38.45 1.01 -16.89
N CYS A 94 39.06 0.64 -15.78
CA CYS A 94 40.36 1.22 -15.36
C CYS A 94 41.50 0.53 -16.14
N PRO A 95 42.37 1.29 -16.84
CA PRO A 95 43.53 0.71 -17.55
C PRO A 95 44.52 0.04 -16.61
N GLN A 96 44.58 0.41 -15.33
CA GLN A 96 45.39 -0.24 -14.30
C GLN A 96 44.80 -1.55 -13.75
N GLY A 97 43.69 -2.05 -14.31
CA GLY A 97 43.08 -3.32 -13.90
C GLY A 97 42.41 -3.30 -12.52
N CYS A 98 42.11 -2.14 -11.94
CA CYS A 98 41.44 -2.06 -10.65
C CYS A 98 40.09 -2.80 -10.65
N ARG A 99 39.93 -3.82 -9.79
CA ARG A 99 38.70 -4.60 -9.71
C ARG A 99 37.52 -3.70 -9.28
N GLY A 100 36.36 -3.91 -9.90
CA GLY A 100 35.14 -3.15 -9.57
C GLY A 100 35.09 -1.73 -10.12
N SER A 101 36.04 -1.33 -10.98
CA SER A 101 36.06 0.01 -11.59
C SER A 101 35.23 0.13 -12.87
N SER A 102 34.53 -0.92 -13.30
CA SER A 102 33.68 -0.87 -14.48
C SER A 102 32.45 -0.01 -14.22
N GLN A 103 32.26 1.04 -15.03
CA GLN A 103 31.15 1.99 -14.93
C GLN A 103 30.40 2.09 -16.26
N ALA A 104 29.09 2.24 -16.19
CA ALA A 104 28.22 2.50 -17.33
C ALA A 104 27.54 3.86 -17.11
N LEU A 105 28.17 4.93 -17.56
CA LEU A 105 27.75 6.31 -17.27
C LEU A 105 26.30 6.59 -17.70
N LEU A 106 25.85 6.00 -18.80
CA LEU A 106 24.45 6.14 -19.21
C LEU A 106 23.50 5.50 -18.20
N ASP A 107 23.85 4.30 -17.69
CA ASP A 107 23.02 3.62 -16.67
C ASP A 107 22.95 4.49 -15.39
N GLU A 108 24.05 5.06 -14.96
CA GLU A 108 24.13 5.95 -13.78
C GLU A 108 23.29 7.21 -13.95
N ARG A 109 23.40 7.89 -15.11
CA ARG A 109 22.57 9.07 -15.44
C ARG A 109 21.06 8.77 -15.48
N LEU A 110 20.69 7.54 -15.82
CA LEU A 110 19.32 7.07 -15.85
C LEU A 110 18.86 6.49 -14.50
N GLY A 111 19.69 6.54 -13.45
CA GLY A 111 19.38 5.98 -12.15
C GLY A 111 19.27 4.45 -12.14
N LEU A 112 19.87 3.76 -13.14
CA LEU A 112 19.79 2.31 -13.25
C LEU A 112 20.95 1.66 -12.45
N ARG A 113 20.60 0.79 -11.52
CA ARG A 113 21.58 0.03 -10.73
C ARG A 113 22.29 -1.01 -11.58
N ALA A 114 23.50 -1.38 -11.17
CA ALA A 114 24.22 -2.51 -11.76
C ALA A 114 23.34 -3.78 -11.74
N TYR A 115 23.31 -4.52 -12.84
CA TYR A 115 22.55 -5.76 -13.02
C TYR A 115 21.01 -5.64 -12.87
N GLN A 116 20.46 -4.45 -12.71
CA GLN A 116 19.01 -4.27 -12.66
C GLN A 116 18.37 -4.72 -13.98
N ARG A 117 17.43 -5.67 -13.89
CA ARG A 117 16.72 -6.26 -15.03
C ARG A 117 15.25 -5.90 -15.10
N THR A 118 14.75 -5.15 -14.12
CA THR A 118 13.34 -4.73 -14.00
C THR A 118 13.31 -3.27 -13.58
N SER A 119 12.50 -2.46 -14.24
CA SER A 119 12.33 -1.06 -13.86
C SER A 119 11.61 -0.95 -12.51
N ASP A 120 11.83 0.16 -11.82
CA ASP A 120 11.23 0.36 -10.51
C ASP A 120 9.72 0.59 -10.63
N GLU A 121 9.22 1.15 -11.75
CA GLU A 121 7.80 1.32 -12.04
C GLU A 121 7.10 -0.04 -12.20
N LEU A 122 7.69 -0.99 -12.93
CA LEU A 122 7.14 -2.34 -13.08
C LEU A 122 7.11 -3.07 -11.74
N ARG A 123 8.16 -2.89 -10.92
CA ARG A 123 8.23 -3.44 -9.56
C ARG A 123 7.15 -2.84 -8.66
N ARG A 124 6.98 -1.50 -8.69
CA ARG A 124 5.92 -0.79 -7.93
C ARG A 124 4.53 -1.28 -8.31
N LEU A 125 4.24 -1.41 -9.61
CA LEU A 125 2.96 -1.95 -10.09
C LEU A 125 2.73 -3.36 -9.56
N GLY A 126 3.73 -4.24 -9.65
CA GLY A 126 3.64 -5.61 -9.13
C GLY A 126 3.36 -5.64 -7.62
N CYS A 127 4.06 -4.84 -6.82
CA CYS A 127 3.84 -4.71 -5.38
C CYS A 127 2.46 -4.14 -5.06
N ALA A 128 2.00 -3.12 -5.82
CA ALA A 128 0.67 -2.53 -5.63
C ALA A 128 -0.45 -3.54 -5.90
N LEU A 129 -0.35 -4.35 -6.95
CA LEU A 129 -1.34 -5.38 -7.24
C LEU A 129 -1.45 -6.41 -6.10
N VAL A 130 -0.34 -6.82 -5.51
CA VAL A 130 -0.32 -7.81 -4.41
C VAL A 130 -0.99 -7.30 -3.12
N VAL A 131 -1.09 -5.99 -2.94
CA VAL A 131 -1.84 -5.41 -1.81
C VAL A 131 -3.34 -5.73 -1.90
N PHE A 132 -3.88 -5.85 -3.12
CA PHE A 132 -5.32 -6.00 -3.34
C PHE A 132 -5.74 -7.43 -3.71
N VAL A 133 -4.84 -8.22 -4.31
CA VAL A 133 -5.17 -9.57 -4.80
C VAL A 133 -4.06 -10.57 -4.48
N PRO A 134 -4.38 -11.88 -4.43
CA PRO A 134 -3.38 -12.94 -4.24
C PRO A 134 -2.28 -12.90 -5.31
N PHE A 135 -1.09 -13.38 -4.97
CA PHE A 135 0.10 -13.35 -5.84
C PHE A 135 -0.15 -13.93 -7.24
N GLU A 136 -0.84 -15.05 -7.34
CA GLU A 136 -1.16 -15.68 -8.63
C GLU A 136 -2.05 -14.79 -9.50
N THR A 137 -3.07 -14.17 -8.90
CA THR A 137 -3.93 -13.21 -9.60
C THR A 137 -3.16 -11.95 -10.00
N ALA A 138 -2.28 -11.46 -9.12
CA ALA A 138 -1.42 -10.31 -9.43
C ALA A 138 -0.50 -10.59 -10.63
N VAL A 139 0.03 -11.81 -10.77
CA VAL A 139 0.81 -12.24 -11.95
C VAL A 139 0.00 -12.16 -13.22
N LEU A 140 -1.24 -12.66 -13.21
CA LEU A 140 -2.14 -12.61 -14.37
C LEU A 140 -2.45 -11.17 -14.78
N LEU A 141 -2.81 -10.32 -13.82
CA LEU A 141 -3.10 -8.90 -14.07
C LEU A 141 -1.87 -8.17 -14.60
N LEU A 142 -0.69 -8.38 -13.99
CA LEU A 142 0.56 -7.78 -14.45
C LEU A 142 0.86 -8.15 -15.90
N ARG A 143 0.69 -9.43 -16.25
CA ARG A 143 0.85 -9.92 -17.63
C ARG A 143 -0.13 -9.26 -18.60
N GLN A 144 -1.40 -9.15 -18.23
CA GLN A 144 -2.42 -8.49 -19.07
C GLN A 144 -2.08 -7.02 -19.31
N MET A 145 -1.67 -6.30 -18.26
CA MET A 145 -1.38 -4.86 -18.33
C MET A 145 -0.08 -4.54 -19.08
N THR A 146 0.96 -5.37 -18.89
CA THR A 146 2.32 -5.04 -19.37
C THR A 146 2.87 -5.99 -20.43
N GLY A 147 2.23 -7.15 -20.61
CA GLY A 147 2.78 -8.26 -21.42
C GLY A 147 3.98 -8.96 -20.78
N ILE A 148 4.39 -8.57 -19.57
CA ILE A 148 5.54 -9.17 -18.88
C ILE A 148 5.07 -10.33 -18.00
N THR A 149 5.55 -11.51 -18.31
CA THR A 149 5.31 -12.69 -17.47
C THR A 149 6.30 -12.73 -16.31
N ARG A 150 5.79 -12.94 -15.10
CA ARG A 150 6.53 -13.18 -13.86
C ARG A 150 5.91 -14.36 -13.12
N CYS A 151 6.64 -14.97 -12.21
CA CYS A 151 6.09 -15.95 -11.27
C CYS A 151 5.72 -15.25 -9.95
N ALA A 152 4.84 -15.88 -9.18
CA ALA A 152 4.41 -15.41 -7.86
C ALA A 152 5.59 -15.17 -6.90
N ASP A 153 6.58 -16.04 -6.91
CA ASP A 153 7.83 -15.89 -6.16
C ASP A 153 8.58 -14.58 -6.45
N THR A 154 8.57 -14.14 -7.72
CA THR A 154 9.23 -12.86 -8.08
C THR A 154 8.48 -11.68 -7.45
N LEU A 155 7.15 -11.69 -7.50
CA LEU A 155 6.34 -10.64 -6.89
C LEU A 155 6.49 -10.68 -5.37
N TRP A 156 6.51 -11.87 -4.78
CA TRP A 156 6.77 -12.04 -3.35
C TRP A 156 8.13 -11.45 -2.95
N LYS A 157 9.20 -11.75 -3.66
CA LYS A 157 10.54 -11.17 -3.42
C LYS A 157 10.54 -9.65 -3.54
N TRP A 158 9.89 -9.09 -4.56
CA TRP A 158 9.77 -7.64 -4.69
C TRP A 158 9.03 -7.02 -3.52
N THR A 159 7.94 -7.65 -3.08
CA THR A 159 7.17 -7.18 -1.93
C THR A 159 7.99 -7.24 -0.64
N GLN A 160 8.78 -8.30 -0.43
CA GLN A 160 9.69 -8.40 0.72
C GLN A 160 10.77 -7.31 0.70
N GLU A 161 11.40 -7.08 -0.47
CA GLU A 161 12.43 -6.04 -0.62
C GLU A 161 11.87 -4.63 -0.37
N VAL A 162 10.74 -4.29 -0.98
CA VAL A 162 10.09 -2.98 -0.82
C VAL A 162 9.56 -2.82 0.62
N GLY A 163 8.90 -3.84 1.14
CA GLY A 163 8.40 -3.86 2.51
C GLY A 163 9.53 -3.71 3.54
N GLY A 164 10.66 -4.40 3.33
CA GLY A 164 11.85 -4.26 4.18
C GLY A 164 12.38 -2.83 4.21
N GLN A 165 12.52 -2.19 3.05
CA GLN A 165 12.95 -0.79 2.97
C GLN A 165 11.98 0.18 3.69
N MET A 166 10.68 -0.06 3.56
CA MET A 166 9.66 0.73 4.27
C MET A 166 9.75 0.50 5.79
N MET A 167 9.94 -0.74 6.23
CA MET A 167 10.09 -1.06 7.65
C MET A 167 11.37 -0.44 8.24
N ASP A 168 12.48 -0.43 7.50
CA ASP A 168 13.71 0.24 7.92
C ASP A 168 13.49 1.74 8.12
N GLN A 169 12.71 2.39 7.27
CA GLN A 169 12.34 3.80 7.45
C GLN A 169 11.48 3.99 8.69
N VAL A 170 10.43 3.19 8.84
CA VAL A 170 9.55 3.23 10.02
C VAL A 170 10.37 3.01 11.32
N ASN A 171 11.30 2.05 11.32
CA ASN A 171 12.14 1.80 12.49
C ASN A 171 13.07 2.97 12.82
N ARG A 172 13.59 3.69 11.82
CA ARG A 172 14.36 4.94 12.05
C ARG A 172 13.47 6.02 12.68
N ASP A 173 12.26 6.19 12.16
CA ASP A 173 11.34 7.20 12.67
C ASP A 173 10.83 6.87 14.08
N LEU A 174 10.66 5.59 14.40
CA LEU A 174 10.34 5.15 15.77
C LEU A 174 11.46 5.47 16.75
N LYS A 175 12.73 5.25 16.37
CA LYS A 175 13.87 5.62 17.20
C LYS A 175 13.95 7.13 17.46
N LEU A 176 13.69 7.94 16.44
CA LEU A 176 13.62 9.39 16.60
C LEU A 176 12.48 9.80 17.55
N LEU A 177 11.32 9.17 17.40
CA LEU A 177 10.17 9.42 18.27
C LEU A 177 10.44 9.02 19.74
N GLU A 178 11.19 7.96 19.99
CA GLU A 178 11.65 7.55 21.33
C GLU A 178 12.62 8.58 21.95
N GLN A 179 13.42 9.27 21.10
CA GLN A 179 14.31 10.35 21.50
C GLN A 179 13.60 11.71 21.67
N GLY A 180 12.27 11.75 21.52
CA GLY A 180 11.46 12.94 21.64
C GLY A 180 11.41 13.81 20.36
N ALA A 181 11.96 13.36 19.25
CA ALA A 181 11.84 14.02 17.96
C ALA A 181 10.53 13.57 17.27
N PHE A 182 9.57 14.47 17.15
CA PHE A 182 8.30 14.19 16.49
C PHE A 182 8.43 14.41 14.98
N PRO A 183 7.77 13.55 14.16
CA PRO A 183 7.76 13.74 12.71
C PRO A 183 7.00 15.02 12.34
N GLU A 184 7.40 15.65 11.25
CA GLU A 184 6.60 16.71 10.65
C GLU A 184 5.27 16.12 10.14
N PRO A 185 4.14 16.81 10.38
CA PRO A 185 2.85 16.35 9.87
C PRO A 185 2.84 16.32 8.35
N GLU A 186 2.23 15.28 7.80
CA GLU A 186 1.97 15.18 6.36
C GLU A 186 1.02 16.28 5.91
N ALA A 187 1.21 16.77 4.69
CA ALA A 187 0.31 17.76 4.10
C ALA A 187 -1.12 17.21 4.03
N VAL A 188 -2.05 18.00 4.52
CA VAL A 188 -3.48 17.68 4.43
C VAL A 188 -3.95 17.98 3.01
N ALA A 189 -4.74 17.06 2.42
CA ALA A 189 -5.29 17.28 1.10
C ALA A 189 -6.24 18.48 1.07
N ALA A 190 -6.23 19.23 -0.03
CA ALA A 190 -7.03 20.43 -0.19
C ALA A 190 -8.51 20.21 0.14
N GLY A 191 -9.05 21.09 0.97
CA GLY A 191 -10.44 21.03 1.45
C GLY A 191 -10.69 20.07 2.62
N LEU A 192 -9.63 19.51 3.23
CA LEU A 192 -9.72 18.66 4.41
C LEU A 192 -9.07 19.27 5.66
N GLU A 193 -8.58 20.50 5.58
CA GLU A 193 -7.80 21.16 6.64
C GLU A 193 -8.60 21.30 7.95
N GLN A 194 -9.90 21.56 7.83
CA GLN A 194 -10.83 21.69 8.96
C GLN A 194 -11.57 20.38 9.30
N SER A 195 -11.30 19.30 8.56
CA SER A 195 -11.99 18.02 8.76
C SER A 195 -11.47 17.31 10.01
N PRO A 196 -12.37 16.75 10.86
CA PRO A 196 -11.96 15.98 12.02
C PRO A 196 -11.04 14.81 11.62
N LEU A 197 -10.06 14.53 12.46
CA LEU A 197 -9.22 13.33 12.36
C LEU A 197 -9.89 12.20 13.15
N ILE A 198 -10.23 11.12 12.48
CA ILE A 198 -10.74 9.90 13.10
C ILE A 198 -9.60 8.91 13.24
N ILE A 199 -9.43 8.37 14.41
CA ILE A 199 -8.47 7.31 14.73
C ILE A 199 -9.28 6.10 15.22
N GLY A 200 -9.39 5.07 14.40
CA GLY A 200 -10.04 3.81 14.77
C GLY A 200 -9.00 2.72 15.02
N ALA A 201 -9.25 1.83 15.99
CA ALA A 201 -8.40 0.65 16.16
C ALA A 201 -9.23 -0.58 16.59
N ASP A 202 -8.80 -1.74 16.07
CA ASP A 202 -9.44 -3.03 16.31
C ASP A 202 -8.42 -4.19 16.18
N GLY A 203 -8.80 -5.36 16.68
CA GLY A 203 -8.06 -6.60 16.56
C GLY A 203 -8.68 -7.55 15.53
N VAL A 204 -7.91 -7.97 14.54
CA VAL A 204 -8.36 -8.88 13.50
C VAL A 204 -7.63 -10.22 13.60
N MET A 205 -8.39 -11.32 13.70
CA MET A 205 -7.84 -12.67 13.66
C MET A 205 -7.52 -13.06 12.22
N VAL A 206 -6.26 -13.38 11.94
CA VAL A 206 -5.77 -13.74 10.60
C VAL A 206 -5.21 -15.16 10.62
N PRO A 207 -5.56 -16.01 9.64
CA PRO A 207 -5.02 -17.36 9.54
C PRO A 207 -3.59 -17.33 8.98
N PHE A 208 -2.67 -17.95 9.68
CA PHE A 208 -1.28 -18.12 9.26
C PHE A 208 -1.02 -19.56 8.81
N ARG A 209 -0.16 -19.72 7.81
CA ARG A 209 0.33 -21.04 7.43
C ARG A 209 1.08 -21.66 8.61
N PRO A 210 0.97 -22.98 8.81
CA PRO A 210 1.76 -23.68 9.81
C PRO A 210 3.25 -23.42 9.61
N GLN A 211 3.99 -23.27 10.72
CA GLN A 211 5.45 -23.16 10.62
C GLN A 211 6.05 -24.48 10.11
N PRO A 212 7.23 -24.43 9.43
CA PRO A 212 7.98 -25.63 9.15
C PRO A 212 8.18 -26.41 10.46
N ASN A 213 7.93 -27.68 10.48
CA ASN A 213 7.96 -28.60 11.67
C ASN A 213 6.71 -28.55 12.58
N SER A 214 5.67 -27.77 12.31
CA SER A 214 4.38 -27.93 12.99
C SER A 214 3.59 -29.11 12.38
N PRO A 215 2.68 -29.78 13.16
CA PRO A 215 1.84 -30.84 12.63
C PRO A 215 1.08 -30.38 11.38
N LYS A 216 1.12 -31.17 10.31
CA LYS A 216 0.42 -30.88 9.06
C LYS A 216 -1.08 -30.61 9.34
N GLY A 217 -1.60 -29.53 8.78
CA GLY A 217 -3.04 -29.27 8.71
C GLY A 217 -3.62 -28.32 9.75
N LYS A 218 -2.88 -27.80 10.72
CA LYS A 218 -3.41 -26.83 11.68
C LYS A 218 -3.08 -25.40 11.31
N THR A 219 -4.07 -24.66 10.78
CA THR A 219 -4.00 -23.21 10.61
C THR A 219 -3.84 -22.55 11.98
N GLN A 220 -2.83 -21.70 12.12
CA GLN A 220 -2.63 -20.90 13.32
C GLN A 220 -3.33 -19.55 13.15
N TRP A 221 -4.30 -19.27 14.00
CA TRP A 221 -4.93 -17.96 14.05
C TRP A 221 -4.13 -17.04 14.97
N ARG A 222 -3.77 -15.88 14.45
CA ARG A 222 -3.02 -14.86 15.21
C ARG A 222 -3.71 -13.52 15.07
N GLU A 223 -3.71 -12.75 16.13
CA GLU A 223 -4.33 -11.44 16.15
C GLU A 223 -3.38 -10.38 15.59
N VAL A 224 -3.85 -9.65 14.60
CA VAL A 224 -3.20 -8.45 14.06
C VAL A 224 -3.94 -7.24 14.62
N LYS A 225 -3.23 -6.33 15.28
CA LYS A 225 -3.76 -5.04 15.70
C LYS A 225 -3.76 -4.10 14.49
N VAL A 226 -4.92 -3.53 14.18
CA VAL A 226 -5.11 -2.64 13.04
C VAL A 226 -5.57 -1.28 13.52
N GLY A 227 -4.95 -0.22 13.03
CA GLY A 227 -5.36 1.16 13.23
C GLY A 227 -5.66 1.81 11.89
N ILE A 228 -6.73 2.60 11.83
CA ILE A 228 -7.04 3.47 10.71
C ILE A 228 -7.04 4.92 11.18
N LEU A 229 -6.36 5.79 10.45
CA LEU A 229 -6.40 7.23 10.66
C LEU A 229 -6.93 7.85 9.37
N ALA A 230 -7.93 8.73 9.48
CA ALA A 230 -8.55 9.31 8.30
C ALA A 230 -9.21 10.65 8.63
N ARG A 231 -9.33 11.52 7.63
CA ARG A 231 -10.11 12.75 7.71
C ARG A 231 -11.57 12.47 7.40
N LEU A 232 -12.48 12.98 8.24
CA LEU A 232 -13.92 12.86 8.03
C LEU A 232 -14.41 13.95 7.09
N LYS A 233 -14.59 13.62 5.82
CA LYS A 233 -15.14 14.55 4.82
C LYS A 233 -16.65 14.48 4.82
N GLN A 234 -17.31 15.62 4.97
CA GLN A 234 -18.74 15.74 4.73
C GLN A 234 -19.02 15.97 3.24
N GLY A 235 -20.10 15.41 2.76
CA GLY A 235 -20.55 15.53 1.38
C GLY A 235 -22.07 15.38 1.28
N LEU A 236 -22.57 15.45 0.07
CA LEU A 236 -23.97 15.18 -0.25
C LEU A 236 -24.06 13.94 -1.14
N THR A 237 -25.08 13.13 -0.91
CA THR A 237 -25.43 12.05 -1.85
C THR A 237 -26.01 12.65 -3.13
N LYS A 238 -26.17 11.82 -4.17
CA LYS A 238 -26.86 12.22 -5.41
C LYS A 238 -28.31 12.71 -5.15
N THR A 239 -28.90 12.32 -4.03
CA THR A 239 -30.27 12.70 -3.60
C THR A 239 -30.26 13.90 -2.66
N GLY A 240 -29.14 14.61 -2.47
CA GLY A 240 -29.02 15.79 -1.61
C GLY A 240 -28.92 15.51 -0.10
N GLN A 241 -28.88 14.24 0.34
CA GLN A 241 -28.74 13.91 1.74
C GLN A 241 -27.30 14.08 2.21
N LYS A 242 -27.11 14.61 3.43
CA LYS A 242 -25.78 14.69 4.06
C LYS A 242 -25.19 13.30 4.25
N THR A 243 -23.96 13.14 3.83
CA THR A 243 -23.18 11.91 4.01
C THR A 243 -21.78 12.24 4.49
N SER A 244 -21.14 11.27 5.11
CA SER A 244 -19.75 11.39 5.56
C SER A 244 -18.93 10.27 4.97
N CYS A 245 -17.71 10.57 4.53
CA CYS A 245 -16.79 9.57 4.05
C CYS A 245 -15.40 9.79 4.65
N LEU A 246 -14.63 8.70 4.77
CA LEU A 246 -13.24 8.75 5.23
C LEU A 246 -12.33 9.06 4.04
N ALA A 247 -11.61 10.17 4.13
CA ALA A 247 -10.62 10.62 3.14
C ALA A 247 -9.22 10.59 3.76
N GLN A 248 -8.19 10.66 2.93
CA GLN A 248 -6.77 10.66 3.32
C GLN A 248 -6.46 9.58 4.37
N ARG A 249 -6.79 8.33 4.03
CA ARG A 249 -6.67 7.19 4.94
C ARG A 249 -5.23 6.75 5.12
N ARG A 250 -4.87 6.43 6.37
CA ARG A 250 -3.62 5.74 6.72
C ARG A 250 -3.94 4.50 7.53
N LEU A 251 -3.17 3.45 7.34
CA LEU A 251 -3.34 2.17 8.01
C LEU A 251 -2.07 1.80 8.76
N VAL A 252 -2.25 1.34 9.98
CA VAL A 252 -1.21 0.74 10.80
C VAL A 252 -1.63 -0.69 11.12
N ALA A 253 -0.78 -1.67 10.83
CA ALA A 253 -1.06 -3.06 11.12
C ALA A 253 0.16 -3.70 11.79
N VAL A 254 -0.05 -4.30 12.95
CA VAL A 254 1.03 -4.94 13.73
C VAL A 254 0.58 -6.32 14.20
N LEU A 255 1.35 -7.33 13.82
CA LEU A 255 1.19 -8.68 14.35
C LEU A 255 1.85 -8.73 15.74
N GLY A 256 1.05 -8.68 16.79
CA GLY A 256 1.58 -8.69 18.15
C GLY A 256 0.66 -8.11 19.20
N SER A 257 1.23 -7.75 20.33
CA SER A 257 0.52 -7.19 21.48
C SER A 257 0.11 -5.72 21.25
N ILE A 258 -0.77 -5.22 22.12
CA ILE A 258 -1.15 -3.81 22.12
C ILE A 258 0.06 -2.89 22.41
N ASP A 259 1.00 -3.37 23.22
CA ASP A 259 2.19 -2.59 23.57
C ASP A 259 3.18 -2.49 22.40
N GLN A 260 3.24 -3.52 21.54
CA GLN A 260 3.98 -3.48 20.27
C GLN A 260 3.28 -2.59 19.23
N PHE A 261 1.95 -2.52 19.21
CA PHE A 261 1.18 -1.67 18.32
C PHE A 261 1.26 -0.17 18.68
N LYS A 262 1.33 0.15 19.97
CA LYS A 262 1.30 1.53 20.49
C LYS A 262 2.31 2.48 19.84
N PRO A 263 3.62 2.17 19.69
CA PRO A 263 4.59 3.09 19.08
C PRO A 263 4.28 3.39 17.60
N TYR A 264 3.80 2.40 16.85
CA TYR A 264 3.42 2.60 15.44
C TYR A 264 2.20 3.50 15.29
N LEU A 265 1.18 3.27 16.13
CA LEU A 265 0.01 4.15 16.13
C LEU A 265 0.37 5.58 16.55
N LYS A 266 1.26 5.73 17.56
CA LYS A 266 1.78 7.03 17.99
C LYS A 266 2.47 7.75 16.84
N LEU A 267 3.40 7.08 16.16
CA LEU A 267 4.12 7.64 15.02
C LEU A 267 3.16 8.13 13.95
N GLU A 268 2.20 7.30 13.55
CA GLU A 268 1.26 7.65 12.50
C GLU A 268 0.29 8.77 12.94
N ALA A 269 -0.14 8.80 14.20
CA ALA A 269 -0.98 9.87 14.73
C ALA A 269 -0.27 11.24 14.63
N PHE A 270 1.02 11.31 14.95
CA PHE A 270 1.79 12.55 14.80
C PHE A 270 2.01 12.92 13.34
N ARG A 271 2.26 11.97 12.44
CA ARG A 271 2.34 12.21 10.99
C ARG A 271 1.02 12.77 10.43
N GLN A 272 -0.11 12.35 10.99
CA GLN A 272 -1.42 12.88 10.61
C GLN A 272 -1.81 14.18 11.33
N GLY A 273 -0.88 14.75 12.09
CA GLY A 273 -1.07 16.05 12.75
C GLY A 273 -2.05 16.01 13.91
N VAL A 274 -2.04 14.95 14.74
CA VAL A 274 -2.96 14.80 15.88
C VAL A 274 -2.92 15.98 16.84
N ALA A 275 -1.75 16.59 17.04
CA ALA A 275 -1.58 17.73 17.95
C ALA A 275 -2.03 19.09 17.36
N GLN A 276 -2.11 19.20 16.03
CA GLN A 276 -2.51 20.42 15.32
C GLN A 276 -3.99 20.39 14.88
N CYS A 277 -4.60 19.21 14.90
CA CYS A 277 -5.96 19.06 14.43
C CYS A 277 -6.97 19.61 15.45
N ARG A 278 -7.90 20.44 14.98
CA ARG A 278 -8.93 21.06 15.83
C ARG A 278 -9.82 20.04 16.56
N GLN A 279 -10.12 18.94 15.89
CA GLN A 279 -10.96 17.89 16.45
C GLN A 279 -10.41 16.53 16.08
N VAL A 280 -10.14 15.72 17.11
CA VAL A 280 -9.68 14.34 16.95
C VAL A 280 -10.58 13.41 17.72
N VAL A 281 -10.97 12.33 17.08
CA VAL A 281 -11.87 11.32 17.65
C VAL A 281 -11.18 9.96 17.63
N TRP A 282 -11.15 9.30 18.78
CA TRP A 282 -10.81 7.91 18.90
C TRP A 282 -12.07 7.05 18.85
N LEU A 283 -12.09 6.04 17.99
CA LEU A 283 -13.18 5.07 17.85
C LEU A 283 -12.65 3.65 18.06
N SER A 284 -13.19 2.92 19.01
CA SER A 284 -12.80 1.52 19.26
C SER A 284 -13.95 0.75 19.89
N ASP A 285 -13.84 -0.59 19.82
CA ASP A 285 -14.67 -1.49 20.59
C ASP A 285 -14.44 -1.36 22.10
N GLY A 286 -15.16 -2.12 22.92
CA GLY A 286 -15.00 -2.14 24.39
C GLY A 286 -13.72 -2.80 24.88
N GLY A 287 -12.79 -3.19 24.01
CA GLY A 287 -11.55 -3.90 24.35
C GLY A 287 -10.65 -3.14 25.31
N ARG A 288 -10.40 -3.73 26.49
CA ARG A 288 -9.60 -3.09 27.57
C ARG A 288 -8.23 -2.61 27.10
N GLY A 289 -7.57 -3.34 26.19
CA GLY A 289 -6.25 -3.00 25.66
C GLY A 289 -6.25 -1.70 24.87
N PHE A 290 -7.20 -1.53 23.96
CA PHE A 290 -7.33 -0.32 23.13
C PHE A 290 -7.73 0.91 23.96
N TRP A 291 -8.59 0.76 24.97
CA TRP A 291 -8.94 1.85 25.88
C TRP A 291 -7.80 2.21 26.84
N ARG A 292 -6.95 1.23 27.24
CA ARG A 292 -5.69 1.52 27.96
C ARG A 292 -4.77 2.37 27.08
N LEU A 293 -4.57 1.97 25.83
CA LEU A 293 -3.77 2.71 24.85
C LEU A 293 -4.31 4.13 24.65
N PHE A 294 -5.61 4.29 24.44
CA PHE A 294 -6.27 5.59 24.32
C PHE A 294 -5.96 6.49 25.54
N ARG A 295 -6.19 5.99 26.76
CA ARG A 295 -5.93 6.77 27.97
C ARG A 295 -4.49 7.21 28.13
N GLN A 296 -3.53 6.37 27.72
CA GLN A 296 -2.10 6.64 27.84
C GLN A 296 -1.55 7.54 26.75
N LEU A 297 -2.08 7.43 25.54
CA LEU A 297 -1.49 8.06 24.35
C LEU A 297 -2.29 9.27 23.83
N LEU A 298 -3.60 9.13 23.71
CA LEU A 298 -4.43 10.06 22.96
C LEU A 298 -5.23 11.00 23.87
N LYS A 299 -5.73 10.51 25.00
CA LYS A 299 -6.49 11.33 25.95
C LYS A 299 -5.71 12.55 26.45
N PRO A 300 -4.38 12.48 26.74
CA PRO A 300 -3.59 13.65 27.13
C PRO A 300 -3.50 14.73 26.04
N LEU A 301 -3.73 14.36 24.78
CA LEU A 301 -3.74 15.26 23.62
C LEU A 301 -5.12 15.89 23.37
N GLY A 302 -6.10 15.70 24.26
CA GLY A 302 -7.45 16.22 24.11
C GLY A 302 -8.31 15.43 23.12
N VAL A 303 -7.94 14.22 22.75
CA VAL A 303 -8.70 13.36 21.84
C VAL A 303 -9.97 12.86 22.51
N MET A 304 -11.11 12.99 21.82
CA MET A 304 -12.41 12.48 22.28
C MET A 304 -12.51 10.98 22.03
N GLY A 305 -12.80 10.20 23.07
CA GLY A 305 -13.02 8.76 22.94
C GLY A 305 -14.50 8.43 22.73
N ILE A 306 -14.80 7.68 21.69
CA ILE A 306 -16.14 7.18 21.36
C ILE A 306 -16.11 5.66 21.32
N LEU A 307 -17.03 5.03 22.05
CA LEU A 307 -17.26 3.59 21.95
C LEU A 307 -18.02 3.27 20.67
N ASP A 308 -17.60 2.21 19.96
CA ASP A 308 -18.30 1.77 18.77
C ASP A 308 -19.73 1.35 19.10
N PHE A 309 -20.67 2.05 18.49
CA PHE A 309 -22.12 1.82 18.63
C PHE A 309 -22.53 0.38 18.32
N TYR A 310 -21.95 -0.23 17.27
CA TYR A 310 -22.31 -1.58 16.87
C TYR A 310 -21.87 -2.62 17.90
N HIS A 311 -20.71 -2.44 18.51
CA HIS A 311 -20.25 -3.30 19.62
C HIS A 311 -21.08 -3.10 20.88
N GLY A 312 -21.45 -1.87 21.19
CA GLY A 312 -22.42 -1.57 22.26
C GLY A 312 -23.76 -2.27 22.03
N ALA A 313 -24.32 -2.12 20.85
CA ALA A 313 -25.58 -2.77 20.46
C ALA A 313 -25.49 -4.31 20.46
N GLN A 314 -24.37 -4.90 20.02
CA GLN A 314 -24.15 -6.35 20.11
C GLN A 314 -24.15 -6.86 21.55
N ASN A 315 -23.54 -6.11 22.48
CA ASN A 315 -23.52 -6.49 23.89
C ASN A 315 -24.93 -6.44 24.49
N ILE A 316 -25.73 -5.40 24.15
CA ILE A 316 -27.14 -5.33 24.53
C ILE A 316 -27.92 -6.51 23.94
N SER A 317 -27.67 -6.89 22.69
CA SER A 317 -28.32 -8.05 22.07
C SER A 317 -27.97 -9.37 22.75
N LYS A 318 -26.70 -9.56 23.15
CA LYS A 318 -26.27 -10.73 23.93
C LYS A 318 -26.98 -10.76 25.28
N ALA A 319 -27.02 -9.64 26.00
CA ALA A 319 -27.69 -9.52 27.29
C ALA A 319 -29.19 -9.81 27.17
N ALA A 320 -29.86 -9.27 26.16
CA ALA A 320 -31.26 -9.56 25.90
C ALA A 320 -31.53 -11.06 25.77
N LYS A 321 -30.68 -11.76 25.02
CA LYS A 321 -30.78 -13.22 24.81
C LYS A 321 -30.48 -14.06 26.03
N HIS A 322 -29.62 -13.55 26.93
CA HIS A 322 -29.33 -14.23 28.21
C HIS A 322 -30.41 -14.02 29.25
N TRP A 323 -31.03 -12.85 29.26
CA TRP A 323 -32.08 -12.53 30.22
C TRP A 323 -33.48 -12.97 29.75
N LEU A 324 -33.79 -12.82 28.47
CA LEU A 324 -35.04 -13.22 27.86
C LEU A 324 -34.79 -14.33 26.82
N ASP A 325 -35.78 -15.17 26.57
CA ASP A 325 -35.66 -16.12 25.47
C ASP A 325 -35.50 -15.36 24.14
N GLY A 326 -34.34 -15.53 23.50
CA GLY A 326 -34.00 -14.86 22.25
C GLY A 326 -34.94 -15.09 21.06
N ARG A 327 -35.86 -16.08 21.19
CA ARG A 327 -36.90 -16.40 20.21
C ARG A 327 -38.18 -15.57 20.40
N THR A 328 -38.31 -14.86 21.51
CA THR A 328 -39.54 -14.11 21.86
C THR A 328 -39.58 -12.72 21.27
N CYS A 329 -40.78 -12.23 20.99
CA CYS A 329 -41.02 -10.83 20.61
C CYS A 329 -40.61 -9.87 21.72
N GLN A 330 -40.65 -10.31 22.98
CA GLN A 330 -40.28 -9.49 24.13
C GLN A 330 -38.76 -9.20 24.12
N CYS A 331 -37.90 -10.19 23.84
CA CYS A 331 -36.46 -10.02 23.69
C CYS A 331 -36.14 -8.99 22.60
N ARG A 332 -36.80 -9.13 21.45
CA ARG A 332 -36.63 -8.22 20.31
C ARG A 332 -37.05 -6.77 20.64
N ARG A 333 -38.22 -6.58 21.24
CA ARG A 333 -38.71 -5.26 21.64
C ARG A 333 -37.78 -4.60 22.62
N TRP A 334 -37.31 -5.31 23.62
CA TRP A 334 -36.37 -4.81 24.63
C TRP A 334 -35.04 -4.39 23.98
N PHE A 335 -34.48 -5.23 23.15
CA PHE A 335 -33.25 -4.89 22.39
C PHE A 335 -33.42 -3.62 21.53
N GLU A 336 -34.50 -3.53 20.77
CA GLU A 336 -34.71 -2.38 19.89
C GLU A 336 -34.93 -1.07 20.68
N ALA A 337 -35.61 -1.14 21.83
CA ALA A 337 -35.78 0.01 22.71
C ALA A 337 -34.44 0.54 23.25
N LEU A 338 -33.58 -0.35 23.80
CA LEU A 338 -32.28 0.04 24.33
C LEU A 338 -31.32 0.47 23.22
N ARG A 339 -31.38 -0.19 22.08
CA ARG A 339 -30.57 0.22 20.91
C ARG A 339 -30.96 1.63 20.44
N HIS A 340 -32.26 1.95 20.45
CA HIS A 340 -32.75 3.27 20.12
C HIS A 340 -32.25 4.32 21.12
N GLN A 341 -32.39 4.07 22.43
CA GLN A 341 -31.87 4.94 23.49
C GLN A 341 -30.36 5.17 23.35
N LEU A 342 -29.58 4.11 23.18
CA LEU A 342 -28.13 4.21 22.97
C LEU A 342 -27.77 5.08 21.75
N ARG A 343 -28.53 4.97 20.67
CA ARG A 343 -28.32 5.76 19.45
C ARG A 343 -28.57 7.25 19.64
N HIS A 344 -29.43 7.62 20.58
CA HIS A 344 -29.86 9.00 20.85
C HIS A 344 -29.22 9.62 22.10
N GLY A 345 -28.13 9.01 22.62
CA GLY A 345 -27.31 9.60 23.68
C GLY A 345 -27.82 9.35 25.10
N ALA A 346 -28.67 8.34 25.28
CA ALA A 346 -29.19 7.92 26.60
C ALA A 346 -28.37 6.75 27.16
N GLU A 347 -27.03 6.84 27.14
CA GLU A 347 -26.13 5.75 27.56
C GLU A 347 -26.29 5.42 29.04
N GLN A 348 -26.50 6.42 29.87
CA GLN A 348 -26.65 6.21 31.32
C GLN A 348 -27.93 5.46 31.66
N GLU A 349 -29.04 5.80 31.01
CA GLU A 349 -30.31 5.10 31.17
C GLU A 349 -30.24 3.67 30.70
N VAL A 350 -29.53 3.42 29.56
CA VAL A 350 -29.28 2.07 29.02
C VAL A 350 -28.46 1.24 30.02
N ILE A 351 -27.41 1.81 30.61
CA ILE A 351 -26.58 1.12 31.60
C ILE A 351 -27.37 0.83 32.86
N CYS A 352 -28.16 1.80 33.37
CA CYS A 352 -28.98 1.60 34.55
C CYS A 352 -30.03 0.51 34.32
N GLU A 353 -30.73 0.52 33.20
CA GLU A 353 -31.72 -0.49 32.87
C GLU A 353 -31.08 -1.89 32.72
N TYR A 354 -29.89 -1.95 32.13
CA TYR A 354 -29.08 -3.17 32.02
C TYR A 354 -28.70 -3.75 33.37
N LEU A 355 -28.16 -2.91 34.28
CA LEU A 355 -27.69 -3.34 35.60
C LEU A 355 -28.81 -3.72 36.56
N LEU A 356 -30.01 -3.06 36.45
CA LEU A 356 -31.14 -3.31 37.33
C LEU A 356 -31.98 -4.52 36.96
N LYS A 357 -31.99 -4.95 35.72
CA LYS A 357 -32.87 -6.00 35.19
C LYS A 357 -32.21 -7.35 34.91
N ILE A 358 -30.90 -7.41 34.85
CA ILE A 358 -30.19 -8.66 34.58
C ILE A 358 -29.65 -9.20 35.91
N PRO A 359 -30.12 -10.36 36.39
CA PRO A 359 -29.52 -11.00 37.56
C PRO A 359 -28.10 -11.45 37.21
N TRP A 360 -27.15 -11.11 38.09
CA TRP A 360 -25.74 -11.47 38.02
C TRP A 360 -25.50 -12.92 38.35
#